data_e26066ed590fac859034bea002fbaafa
#
_entry.id   e26066ed590fac859034bea002fbaafa
#
_cell.length_a   1.000
_cell.length_b   1.000
_cell.length_c   1.000
_cell.angle_alpha   90.00
_cell.angle_beta   90.00
_cell.angle_gamma   90.00
#
_symmetry.space_group_name_H-M   'P 1'
#
loop_
_entity.id
_entity.type
_entity.pdbx_description
1 polymer ?
#
loop_
_entity_poly.entity_id
_entity_poly.type
_entity_poly.pdbx_seq_one_letter_code
_entity_poly.pdbx_strand_id
1 'polypeptide(L)'
;QPGYILNTLLVPFLSAAMELWVKDIADPQTIDKNWMISTGAPRGPFAIYDIVGMETPYNLNVMRAKTDPAAQFVADKIKREMIDQGKMGISTGEGFYKYPNPAYMDPDFLKSN
;
A
#
# COMPACT_ATOMS: atom_id res chain seq x y z
N GLN A 1 0.23 24.20 8.05
CA GLN A 1 -0.16 23.66 6.74
C GLN A 1 -0.81 22.30 6.90
N PRO A 2 -2.04 22.14 6.41
CA PRO A 2 -2.75 20.87 6.56
C PRO A 2 -2.01 19.68 5.93
N GLY A 3 -1.39 19.89 4.75
CA GLY A 3 -0.67 18.82 4.07
C GLY A 3 0.57 18.35 4.83
N TYR A 4 1.20 19.23 5.56
CA TYR A 4 2.39 18.89 6.33
C TYR A 4 2.07 17.87 7.44
N ILE A 5 1.02 18.15 8.21
CA ILE A 5 0.62 17.27 9.31
C ILE A 5 0.19 15.91 8.76
N LEU A 6 -0.66 15.91 7.74
CA LEU A 6 -1.15 14.67 7.14
C LEU A 6 0.00 13.83 6.60
N ASN A 7 0.90 14.42 5.84
CA ASN A 7 2.00 13.67 5.24
C ASN A 7 3.01 13.19 6.27
N THR A 8 3.22 13.95 7.35
CA THR A 8 4.11 13.53 8.44
C THR A 8 3.60 12.26 9.11
N LEU A 9 2.29 12.09 9.19
CA LEU A 9 1.68 10.90 9.77
C LEU A 9 1.51 9.78 8.74
N LEU A 10 1.06 10.13 7.54
CA LEU A 10 0.68 9.16 6.52
C LEU A 10 1.89 8.45 5.90
N VAL A 11 2.94 9.19 5.54
CA VAL A 11 4.08 8.61 4.84
C VAL A 11 4.78 7.52 5.68
N PRO A 12 5.10 7.76 6.97
CA PRO A 12 5.66 6.69 7.79
C PRO A 12 4.72 5.50 7.98
N PHE A 13 3.42 5.75 8.12
CA PHE A 13 2.42 4.70 8.25
C PHE A 13 2.40 3.80 7.02
N LEU A 14 2.32 4.39 5.84
CA LEU A 14 2.30 3.64 4.59
C LEU A 14 3.62 2.90 4.36
N SER A 15 4.75 3.53 4.71
CA SER A 15 6.06 2.90 4.57
C SER A 15 6.21 1.69 5.48
N ALA A 16 5.67 1.76 6.71
CA ALA A 16 5.70 0.63 7.63
C ALA A 16 4.91 -0.57 7.07
N ALA A 17 3.74 -0.30 6.48
CA ALA A 17 2.94 -1.35 5.86
C ALA A 17 3.67 -1.97 4.66
N MET A 18 4.28 -1.13 3.83
CA MET A 18 5.05 -1.60 2.67
C MET A 18 6.18 -2.53 3.11
N GLU A 19 6.85 -2.21 4.21
CA GLU A 19 7.93 -3.04 4.75
C GLU A 19 7.43 -4.41 5.15
N LEU A 20 6.25 -4.50 5.76
CA LEU A 20 5.66 -5.80 6.13
C LEU A 20 5.43 -6.66 4.88
N TRP A 21 5.00 -6.05 3.79
CA TRP A 21 4.79 -6.77 2.53
C TRP A 21 6.12 -7.23 1.92
N VAL A 22 7.11 -6.34 1.89
CA VAL A 22 8.41 -6.65 1.28
C VAL A 22 9.12 -7.77 2.04
N LYS A 23 8.95 -7.82 3.35
CA LYS A 23 9.55 -8.86 4.21
C LYS A 23 8.71 -10.14 4.27
N ASP A 24 7.63 -10.22 3.50
CA ASP A 24 6.74 -11.38 3.47
C ASP A 24 6.16 -11.76 4.83
N ILE A 25 5.93 -10.76 5.68
CA ILE A 25 5.29 -11.00 6.99
C ILE A 25 3.82 -11.38 6.78
N ALA A 26 3.13 -10.71 5.86
CA ALA A 26 1.76 -11.03 5.50
C ALA A 26 1.46 -10.45 4.12
N ASP A 27 0.38 -10.94 3.49
CA ASP A 27 -0.07 -10.38 2.23
C ASP A 27 -0.80 -9.04 2.45
N PRO A 28 -0.90 -8.19 1.42
CA PRO A 28 -1.48 -6.86 1.57
C PRO A 28 -2.89 -6.84 2.14
N GLN A 29 -3.76 -7.75 1.70
CA GLN A 29 -5.14 -7.75 2.17
C GLN A 29 -5.24 -8.17 3.65
N THR A 30 -4.39 -9.08 4.09
CA THR A 30 -4.34 -9.48 5.50
C THR A 30 -3.86 -8.31 6.38
N ILE A 31 -2.85 -7.58 5.90
CA ILE A 31 -2.36 -6.39 6.62
C ILE A 31 -3.49 -5.36 6.76
N ASP A 32 -4.21 -5.11 5.68
CA ASP A 32 -5.34 -4.17 5.70
C ASP A 32 -6.44 -4.63 6.66
N LYS A 33 -6.79 -5.93 6.66
CA LYS A 33 -7.80 -6.46 7.57
C LYS A 33 -7.43 -6.22 9.03
N ASN A 34 -6.19 -6.52 9.38
CA ASN A 34 -5.72 -6.32 10.76
C ASN A 34 -5.84 -4.86 11.18
N TRP A 35 -5.46 -3.95 10.31
CA TRP A 35 -5.58 -2.52 10.59
C TRP A 35 -7.02 -2.09 10.76
N MET A 36 -7.89 -2.52 9.85
CA MET A 36 -9.29 -2.14 9.86
C MET A 36 -10.01 -2.68 11.10
N ILE A 37 -9.73 -3.93 11.48
CA ILE A 37 -10.33 -4.53 12.68
C ILE A 37 -9.86 -3.80 13.95
N SER A 38 -8.56 -3.51 14.05
CA SER A 38 -7.99 -2.93 15.26
C SER A 38 -8.36 -1.46 15.46
N THR A 39 -8.57 -0.71 14.38
CA THR A 39 -8.77 0.74 14.45
C THR A 39 -10.19 1.18 14.10
N GLY A 40 -10.97 0.32 13.45
CA GLY A 40 -12.27 0.73 12.92
C GLY A 40 -12.18 1.54 11.65
N ALA A 41 -10.98 1.67 11.06
CA ALA A 41 -10.82 2.43 9.83
C ALA A 41 -11.55 1.77 8.66
N PRO A 42 -12.08 2.56 7.71
CA PRO A 42 -12.85 2.02 6.58
C PRO A 42 -11.98 1.33 5.52
N ARG A 43 -10.67 1.52 5.57
CA ARG A 43 -9.73 0.89 4.66
C ARG A 43 -8.36 0.82 5.31
N GLY A 44 -7.52 -0.09 4.80
CA GLY A 44 -6.16 -0.25 5.30
C GLY A 44 -5.13 0.48 4.43
N PRO A 45 -3.84 0.34 4.77
CA PRO A 45 -2.77 1.06 4.08
C PRO A 45 -2.64 0.69 2.59
N PHE A 46 -2.87 -0.57 2.21
CA PHE A 46 -2.72 -0.95 0.81
C PHE A 46 -3.88 -0.45 -0.05
N ALA A 47 -5.08 -0.34 0.51
CA ALA A 47 -6.18 0.34 -0.17
C ALA A 47 -5.84 1.81 -0.41
N ILE A 48 -5.16 2.45 0.54
CA ILE A 48 -4.70 3.84 0.37
C ILE A 48 -3.67 3.93 -0.75
N TYR A 49 -2.74 2.97 -0.83
CA TYR A 49 -1.78 2.94 -1.94
C TYR A 49 -2.47 2.87 -3.29
N ASP A 50 -3.58 2.15 -3.41
CA ASP A 50 -4.32 2.08 -4.66
C ASP A 50 -4.92 3.43 -5.05
N ILE A 51 -5.30 4.25 -4.06
CA ILE A 51 -5.80 5.61 -4.30
C ILE A 51 -4.65 6.53 -4.73
N VAL A 52 -3.51 6.45 -4.03
CA VAL A 52 -2.32 7.27 -4.30
C VAL A 52 -1.68 6.89 -5.65
N GLY A 53 -1.64 5.60 -5.96
CA GLY A 53 -0.97 5.07 -7.14
C GLY A 53 0.44 4.58 -6.83
N MET A 54 0.90 3.58 -7.60
CA MET A 54 2.18 2.91 -7.34
C MET A 54 3.40 3.76 -7.67
N GLU A 55 3.24 4.76 -8.53
CA GLU A 55 4.36 5.60 -8.93
C GLU A 55 4.94 6.37 -7.75
N THR A 56 4.09 6.86 -6.86
CA THR A 56 4.52 7.64 -5.69
C THR A 56 5.42 6.84 -4.75
N PRO A 57 5.00 5.66 -4.23
CA PRO A 57 5.88 4.87 -3.37
C PRO A 57 7.13 4.35 -4.12
N TYR A 58 7.00 4.06 -5.41
CA TYR A 58 8.13 3.63 -6.20
C TYR A 58 9.21 4.72 -6.25
N ASN A 59 8.82 5.94 -6.65
CA ASN A 59 9.76 7.05 -6.76
C ASN A 59 10.37 7.43 -5.42
N LEU A 60 9.59 7.36 -4.35
CA LEU A 60 10.08 7.62 -3.00
C LEU A 60 11.20 6.64 -2.62
N ASN A 61 10.99 5.36 -2.90
CA ASN A 61 11.98 4.34 -2.55
C ASN A 61 13.20 4.36 -3.47
N VAL A 62 13.03 4.72 -4.74
CA VAL A 62 14.17 4.96 -5.64
C VAL A 62 15.06 6.07 -5.08
N MET A 63 14.43 7.16 -4.61
CA MET A 63 15.18 8.27 -4.00
C MET A 63 15.88 7.85 -2.73
N ARG A 64 15.18 7.14 -1.83
CA ARG A 64 15.74 6.65 -0.58
C ARG A 64 16.89 5.67 -0.79
N ALA A 65 16.84 4.90 -1.88
CA ALA A 65 17.87 3.90 -2.18
C ALA A 65 19.27 4.50 -2.38
N LYS A 66 19.33 5.81 -2.64
CA LYS A 66 20.62 6.49 -2.76
C LYS A 66 21.43 6.46 -1.47
N THR A 67 20.76 6.39 -0.33
CA THR A 67 21.41 6.36 0.99
C THR A 67 21.00 5.18 1.85
N ASP A 68 20.01 4.38 1.41
CA ASP A 68 19.50 3.23 2.16
C ASP A 68 19.31 2.05 1.20
N PRO A 69 20.22 1.07 1.23
CA PRO A 69 20.09 -0.09 0.33
C PRO A 69 18.80 -0.87 0.49
N ALA A 70 18.19 -0.87 1.67
CA ALA A 70 16.93 -1.60 1.89
C ALA A 70 15.80 -1.03 1.04
N ALA A 71 15.83 0.27 0.73
CA ALA A 71 14.80 0.89 -0.10
C ALA A 71 14.84 0.38 -1.54
N GLN A 72 15.99 -0.11 -2.01
CA GLN A 72 16.08 -0.67 -3.35
C GLN A 72 15.23 -1.94 -3.47
N PHE A 73 15.22 -2.78 -2.45
CA PHE A 73 14.38 -3.98 -2.45
C PHE A 73 12.90 -3.62 -2.52
N VAL A 74 12.50 -2.56 -1.82
CA VAL A 74 11.11 -2.08 -1.86
C VAL A 74 10.76 -1.60 -3.26
N ALA A 75 11.59 -0.75 -3.85
CA ALA A 75 11.36 -0.24 -5.20
C ALA A 75 11.28 -1.37 -6.22
N ASP A 76 12.19 -2.35 -6.12
CA ASP A 76 12.22 -3.49 -7.04
C ASP A 76 10.95 -4.33 -6.96
N LYS A 77 10.43 -4.56 -5.75
CA LYS A 77 9.21 -5.34 -5.59
C LYS A 77 8.00 -4.60 -6.13
N ILE A 78 7.89 -3.29 -5.86
CA ILE A 78 6.80 -2.48 -6.41
C ILE A 78 6.83 -2.53 -7.94
N LYS A 79 8.00 -2.37 -8.53
CA LYS A 79 8.14 -2.40 -9.99
C LYS A 79 7.75 -3.76 -10.55
N ARG A 80 8.33 -4.82 -10.02
CA ARG A 80 8.14 -6.17 -10.55
C ARG A 80 6.71 -6.67 -10.40
N GLU A 81 6.10 -6.43 -9.23
CA GLU A 81 4.80 -7.03 -8.93
C GLU A 81 3.63 -6.11 -9.23
N MET A 82 3.85 -4.81 -9.34
CA MET A 82 2.77 -3.87 -9.55
C MET A 82 2.91 -3.11 -10.86
N ILE A 83 3.94 -2.30 -11.00
CA ILE A 83 4.08 -1.42 -12.17
C ILE A 83 4.20 -2.23 -13.47
N ASP A 84 5.09 -3.23 -13.49
CA ASP A 84 5.32 -4.05 -14.68
C ASP A 84 4.10 -4.90 -15.04
N GLN A 85 3.19 -5.12 -14.07
CA GLN A 85 1.95 -5.86 -14.29
C GLN A 85 0.78 -4.94 -14.65
N GLY A 86 1.00 -3.64 -14.76
CA GLY A 86 -0.05 -2.68 -15.05
C GLY A 86 -0.98 -2.40 -13.87
N LYS A 87 -0.58 -2.81 -12.66
CA LYS A 87 -1.38 -2.66 -11.45
C LYS A 87 -0.99 -1.37 -10.73
N MET A 88 -1.41 -0.24 -11.29
CA MET A 88 -1.03 1.06 -10.75
C MET A 88 -1.96 1.56 -9.64
N GLY A 89 -3.13 0.95 -9.51
CA GLY A 89 -4.13 1.34 -8.53
C GLY A 89 -5.49 1.54 -9.17
N ILE A 90 -6.33 2.38 -8.57
CA ILE A 90 -7.67 2.64 -9.07
C ILE A 90 -7.64 3.15 -10.52
N SER A 91 -6.68 3.99 -10.85
CA SER A 91 -6.60 4.59 -12.18
C SER A 91 -6.49 3.57 -13.33
N THR A 92 -5.93 2.40 -13.05
CA THR A 92 -5.78 1.34 -14.05
C THR A 92 -6.74 0.17 -13.83
N GLY A 93 -7.66 0.29 -12.86
CA GLY A 93 -8.64 -0.75 -12.56
C GLY A 93 -8.14 -1.85 -11.64
N GLU A 94 -6.87 -1.86 -11.32
CA GLU A 94 -6.30 -2.83 -10.39
C GLU A 94 -5.03 -2.28 -9.74
N GLY A 95 -4.89 -2.51 -8.45
CA GLY A 95 -3.67 -2.32 -7.69
C GLY A 95 -3.53 -3.53 -6.78
N PHE A 96 -3.49 -3.31 -5.45
CA PHE A 96 -3.54 -4.42 -4.49
C PHE A 96 -4.94 -5.03 -4.42
N TYR A 97 -5.93 -4.31 -4.91
CA TYR A 97 -7.32 -4.76 -5.05
C TYR A 97 -7.77 -4.55 -6.48
N LYS A 98 -8.90 -5.17 -6.84
CA LYS A 98 -9.53 -4.97 -8.15
C LYS A 98 -10.69 -3.99 -8.04
N TYR A 99 -10.85 -3.14 -9.03
CA TYR A 99 -11.88 -2.10 -9.07
C TYR A 99 -12.73 -2.24 -10.32
N PRO A 100 -13.99 -1.90 -10.32
CA PRO A 100 -14.78 -1.43 -9.17
C PRO A 100 -15.08 -2.57 -8.20
N ASN A 101 -15.68 -2.22 -7.07
CA ASN A 101 -16.09 -3.18 -6.03
C ASN A 101 -14.90 -3.91 -5.38
N PRO A 102 -13.96 -3.16 -4.82
CA PRO A 102 -12.79 -3.79 -4.19
C PRO A 102 -13.21 -4.61 -2.97
N ALA A 103 -12.44 -5.66 -2.68
CA ALA A 103 -12.76 -6.61 -1.61
C ALA A 103 -12.99 -5.94 -0.25
N TYR A 104 -12.27 -4.86 0.06
CA TYR A 104 -12.42 -4.18 1.35
C TYR A 104 -13.78 -3.47 1.51
N MET A 105 -14.53 -3.31 0.44
CA MET A 105 -15.89 -2.75 0.47
C MET A 105 -16.94 -3.81 0.72
N ASP A 106 -16.59 -5.09 0.65
CA ASP A 106 -17.51 -6.18 0.91
C ASP A 106 -17.80 -6.24 2.42
N PRO A 107 -19.09 -6.27 2.84
CA PRO A 107 -19.42 -6.37 4.25
C PRO A 107 -18.80 -7.58 4.97
N ASP A 108 -18.46 -8.63 4.24
CA ASP A 108 -17.88 -9.83 4.80
C ASP A 108 -16.34 -9.83 4.82
N PHE A 109 -15.72 -8.76 4.33
CA PHE A 109 -14.25 -8.71 4.23
C PHE A 109 -13.56 -8.95 5.59
N LEU A 110 -14.06 -8.31 6.64
CA LEU A 110 -13.48 -8.43 7.97
C LEU A 110 -13.90 -9.71 8.70
N LYS A 111 -14.86 -10.45 8.18
CA LYS A 111 -15.36 -11.68 8.76
C LYS A 111 -14.59 -12.91 8.28
N SER A 112 -13.92 -12.80 7.13
CA SER A 112 -13.14 -13.92 6.58
C SER A 112 -11.70 -13.86 7.10
N ASN A 113 -11.11 -15.01 7.29
CA ASN A 113 -9.72 -15.10 7.77
C ASN A 113 -8.74 -15.16 6.61
#